data_dd6f5cf3632009c0e94b8885a38ca4f5
#
_entry.id   dd6f5cf3632009c0e94b8885a38ca4f5
#
_cell.length_a   1.000
_cell.length_b   1.000
_cell.length_c   1.000
_cell.angle_alpha   90.00
_cell.angle_beta   90.00
_cell.angle_gamma   90.00
#
_symmetry.space_group_name_H-M   'P 1'
#
loop_
_entity.id
_entity.type
_entity.pdbx_description
1 polymer ?
#
loop_
_entity_poly.entity_id
_entity_poly.type
_entity_poly.pdbx_seq_one_letter_code
_entity_poly.pdbx_strand_id
1 'polypeptide(L)'
;MKLTRQQFLRVLPATALALSGCAASETAPASTEELIFDHACPLDYATQFTADCYEGGYTMLTLTESGEQFLVTPVDAAEVEGLPESVTVLRQPVRNIYLVSTSVMDLFLALDGLDSVTLSGTQAEGWYLDEARAAMEAGRIAYAGKYSAPDYEKILAANCGLAIENTMIYHTPEVKEQLERFGIPVLVERSSYESGPLARLEWLKFWGILLGKEELAEQEFARQVERLAPLTGQVSTGKRCAFFS
;
A
#
# COMPACT_ATOMS: atom_id res chain seq x y z
N MET A 1 17.21 -7.17 12.41
CA MET A 1 17.65 -6.30 13.52
C MET A 1 16.69 -5.12 13.51
N LYS A 2 15.78 -5.02 14.50
CA LYS A 2 14.77 -3.96 14.52
C LYS A 2 15.45 -2.63 14.85
N LEU A 3 15.43 -1.68 13.92
CA LEU A 3 15.86 -0.31 14.16
C LEU A 3 14.78 0.41 14.97
N THR A 4 15.15 0.95 16.14
CA THR A 4 14.23 1.72 16.97
C THR A 4 14.15 3.16 16.47
N ARG A 5 13.00 3.85 16.71
CA ARG A 5 12.68 5.26 16.36
C ARG A 5 13.83 6.27 16.53
N GLN A 6 14.80 5.98 17.38
CA GLN A 6 15.91 6.89 17.70
C GLN A 6 17.15 6.75 16.80
N GLN A 7 17.23 5.74 15.94
CA GLN A 7 18.44 5.49 15.12
C GLN A 7 18.43 6.22 13.77
N PHE A 8 17.31 6.79 13.36
CA PHE A 8 17.19 7.58 12.13
C PHE A 8 17.77 9.01 12.23
N LEU A 9 18.17 9.46 13.39
CA LEU A 9 18.43 10.89 13.70
C LEU A 9 19.89 11.35 13.59
N ARG A 10 20.82 10.64 12.95
CA ARG A 10 22.20 11.13 12.82
C ARG A 10 22.87 10.68 11.51
N VAL A 11 22.77 11.50 10.46
CA VAL A 11 23.76 11.54 9.39
C VAL A 11 24.29 12.97 9.29
N LEU A 12 25.60 13.15 9.42
CA LEU A 12 26.32 14.42 9.44
C LEU A 12 26.52 14.96 8.02
N PRO A 13 26.57 16.30 7.82
CA PRO A 13 26.75 16.88 6.50
C PRO A 13 28.19 16.78 5.98
N ALA A 14 28.34 16.38 4.72
CA ALA A 14 29.61 16.43 4.00
C ALA A 14 29.75 17.79 3.28
N THR A 15 30.79 18.55 3.63
CA THR A 15 31.18 19.80 3.02
C THR A 15 31.76 19.59 1.61
N ALA A 16 31.16 20.20 0.59
CA ALA A 16 31.69 20.21 -0.79
C ALA A 16 32.54 21.45 -1.06
N LEU A 17 33.78 21.23 -1.55
CA LEU A 17 34.65 22.27 -2.12
C LEU A 17 34.28 22.50 -3.59
N ALA A 18 34.08 23.78 -3.95
CA ALA A 18 33.83 24.22 -5.31
C ALA A 18 35.13 24.36 -6.11
N LEU A 19 35.15 23.80 -7.34
CA LEU A 19 36.10 24.16 -8.39
C LEU A 19 35.31 24.55 -9.64
N SER A 20 35.56 25.79 -10.11
CA SER A 20 34.93 26.44 -11.26
C SER A 20 35.43 25.88 -12.59
N GLY A 21 34.54 25.70 -13.57
CA GLY A 21 34.91 25.49 -14.99
C GLY A 21 33.75 25.13 -15.91
N CYS A 22 33.28 26.11 -16.69
CA CYS A 22 32.60 26.09 -18.00
C CYS A 22 31.26 25.35 -18.18
N ALA A 23 30.28 26.18 -18.46
CA ALA A 23 28.95 26.02 -19.03
C ALA A 23 28.60 24.68 -19.71
N ALA A 24 27.78 23.91 -19.06
CA ALA A 24 26.80 22.99 -19.64
C ALA A 24 25.48 23.27 -18.91
N SER A 25 24.36 23.19 -19.64
CA SER A 25 22.99 23.40 -19.11
C SER A 25 22.84 22.76 -17.74
N GLU A 26 22.74 23.59 -16.69
CA GLU A 26 22.44 23.13 -15.35
C GLU A 26 20.99 22.66 -15.31
N THR A 27 20.82 21.32 -15.33
CA THR A 27 19.68 20.71 -14.70
C THR A 27 19.77 21.09 -13.22
N ALA A 28 18.78 21.83 -12.70
CA ALA A 28 18.75 22.20 -11.29
C ALA A 28 18.99 20.93 -10.44
N PRO A 29 19.84 20.99 -9.40
CA PRO A 29 20.03 19.86 -8.52
C PRO A 29 18.68 19.50 -7.90
N ALA A 30 18.30 18.23 -7.98
CA ALA A 30 17.17 17.73 -7.24
C ALA A 30 17.39 18.10 -5.77
N SER A 31 16.45 18.86 -5.18
CA SER A 31 16.51 19.20 -3.77
C SER A 31 16.34 17.88 -2.98
N THR A 32 17.38 17.52 -2.25
CA THR A 32 17.34 16.38 -1.34
C THR A 32 16.62 16.80 -0.08
N GLU A 33 15.53 16.14 0.27
CA GLU A 33 14.81 16.39 1.52
C GLU A 33 15.19 15.34 2.56
N GLU A 34 15.44 15.79 3.79
CA GLU A 34 15.58 14.94 4.96
C GLU A 34 14.18 14.68 5.52
N LEU A 35 13.85 13.40 5.81
CA LEU A 35 12.57 13.04 6.41
C LEU A 35 12.51 13.53 7.86
N ILE A 36 11.73 14.58 8.10
CA ILE A 36 11.45 15.12 9.43
C ILE A 36 10.15 14.49 9.93
N PHE A 37 10.23 13.67 10.97
CA PHE A 37 9.06 13.04 11.58
C PHE A 37 8.14 14.12 12.16
N ASP A 38 6.86 14.06 11.79
CA ASP A 38 5.82 14.92 12.29
C ASP A 38 4.99 14.19 13.37
N HIS A 39 4.21 13.20 12.98
CA HIS A 39 3.38 12.42 13.91
C HIS A 39 3.14 11.00 13.40
N ALA A 40 2.72 10.12 14.31
CA ALA A 40 2.17 8.82 13.94
C ALA A 40 0.70 9.00 13.56
N CYS A 41 0.29 8.54 12.38
CA CYS A 41 -1.11 8.56 11.96
C CYS A 41 -1.92 7.69 12.94
N PRO A 42 -3.02 8.20 13.52
CA PRO A 42 -3.76 7.47 14.55
C PRO A 42 -4.46 6.24 13.96
N LEU A 43 -4.25 5.09 14.61
CA LEU A 43 -4.96 3.85 14.35
C LEU A 43 -5.64 3.40 15.65
N ASP A 44 -6.95 3.21 15.60
CA ASP A 44 -7.74 2.87 16.78
C ASP A 44 -7.89 1.35 16.99
N TYR A 45 -7.84 0.60 15.88
CA TYR A 45 -8.16 -0.84 15.86
C TYR A 45 -7.10 -1.68 15.16
N ALA A 46 -6.55 -1.20 14.03
CA ALA A 46 -5.61 -1.94 13.21
C ALA A 46 -4.26 -2.14 13.93
N THR A 47 -3.72 -3.36 13.80
CA THR A 47 -2.47 -3.76 14.45
C THR A 47 -1.43 -4.34 13.49
N GLN A 48 -1.85 -4.67 12.27
CA GLN A 48 -0.99 -5.31 11.27
C GLN A 48 -0.17 -4.30 10.45
N PHE A 49 -0.39 -2.99 10.65
CA PHE A 49 0.46 -1.95 10.07
C PHE A 49 0.59 -0.75 11.01
N THR A 50 1.56 0.11 10.72
CA THR A 50 1.68 1.46 11.28
C THR A 50 1.89 2.45 10.14
N ALA A 51 1.54 3.72 10.38
CA ALA A 51 1.79 4.81 9.47
C ALA A 51 2.42 5.97 10.23
N ASP A 52 3.63 6.35 9.85
CA ASP A 52 4.35 7.49 10.40
C ASP A 52 4.39 8.60 9.36
N CYS A 53 3.82 9.77 9.69
CA CYS A 53 3.71 10.93 8.84
C CYS A 53 4.92 11.85 9.03
N TYR A 54 5.44 12.40 7.94
CA TYR A 54 6.61 13.29 7.92
C TYR A 54 6.25 14.62 7.27
N GLU A 55 7.00 15.68 7.58
CA GLU A 55 6.87 16.97 6.92
C GLU A 55 6.95 16.81 5.39
N GLY A 56 6.25 17.68 4.64
CA GLY A 56 6.19 17.57 3.18
C GLY A 56 5.22 16.52 2.64
N GLY A 57 4.43 15.87 3.52
CA GLY A 57 3.39 14.91 3.12
C GLY A 57 3.88 13.49 2.85
N TYR A 58 5.10 13.16 3.23
CA TYR A 58 5.61 11.79 3.14
C TYR A 58 5.01 10.93 4.26
N THR A 59 4.74 9.67 3.95
CA THR A 59 4.24 8.70 4.95
C THR A 59 5.00 7.39 4.85
N MET A 60 5.55 6.93 5.96
CA MET A 60 6.15 5.60 6.07
C MET A 60 5.11 4.60 6.56
N LEU A 61 4.71 3.71 5.70
CA LEU A 61 3.88 2.56 6.05
C LEU A 61 4.79 1.39 6.44
N THR A 62 4.52 0.76 7.58
CA THR A 62 5.27 -0.42 8.04
C THR A 62 4.32 -1.56 8.30
N LEU A 63 4.53 -2.70 7.66
CA LEU A 63 3.82 -3.94 7.98
C LEU A 63 4.40 -4.54 9.26
N THR A 64 3.58 -4.68 10.29
CA THR A 64 4.04 -5.01 11.65
C THR A 64 4.71 -6.38 11.74
N GLU A 65 4.19 -7.37 11.03
CA GLU A 65 4.67 -8.76 11.09
C GLU A 65 6.01 -8.94 10.36
N SER A 66 6.10 -8.47 9.11
CA SER A 66 7.31 -8.63 8.29
C SER A 66 8.36 -7.57 8.57
N GLY A 67 7.95 -6.39 9.05
CA GLY A 67 8.79 -5.22 9.17
C GLY A 67 9.10 -4.55 7.83
N GLU A 68 8.45 -4.95 6.74
CA GLU A 68 8.56 -4.30 5.43
C GLU A 68 8.08 -2.86 5.51
N GLN A 69 8.82 -1.96 4.88
CA GLN A 69 8.57 -0.52 4.92
C GLN A 69 8.36 0.04 3.52
N PHE A 70 7.33 0.86 3.40
CA PHE A 70 6.98 1.55 2.16
C PHE A 70 6.91 3.05 2.43
N LEU A 71 7.83 3.81 1.84
CA LEU A 71 7.77 5.27 1.89
C LEU A 71 6.85 5.74 0.76
N VAL A 72 5.70 6.26 1.14
CA VAL A 72 4.75 6.86 0.20
C VAL A 72 5.08 8.33 0.07
N THR A 73 5.36 8.77 -1.18
CA THR A 73 5.76 10.14 -1.49
C THR A 73 4.66 10.86 -2.26
N PRO A 74 4.39 12.15 -2.00
CA PRO A 74 3.49 12.96 -2.82
C PRO A 74 3.90 13.00 -4.30
N VAL A 75 2.96 13.34 -5.18
CA VAL A 75 3.18 13.33 -6.64
C VAL A 75 4.36 14.22 -7.09
N ASP A 76 4.51 15.39 -6.49
CA ASP A 76 5.53 16.38 -6.85
C ASP A 76 6.66 16.46 -5.80
N ALA A 77 6.74 15.47 -4.91
CA ALA A 77 7.76 15.45 -3.87
C ALA A 77 9.17 15.23 -4.46
N ALA A 78 10.15 15.84 -3.82
CA ALA A 78 11.56 15.60 -4.09
C ALA A 78 11.94 14.13 -3.75
N GLU A 79 13.00 13.65 -4.37
CA GLU A 79 13.56 12.35 -4.00
C GLU A 79 14.22 12.44 -2.62
N VAL A 80 13.99 11.43 -1.79
CA VAL A 80 14.59 11.30 -0.47
C VAL A 80 15.87 10.49 -0.60
N GLU A 81 17.00 11.09 -0.28
CA GLU A 81 18.29 10.40 -0.29
C GLU A 81 18.57 9.72 1.07
N GLY A 82 19.45 8.72 1.05
CA GLY A 82 19.91 8.05 2.27
C GLY A 82 18.91 7.09 2.88
N LEU A 83 17.85 6.73 2.17
CA LEU A 83 16.94 5.66 2.59
C LEU A 83 17.68 4.33 2.62
N PRO A 84 17.39 3.46 3.62
CA PRO A 84 17.84 2.07 3.59
C PRO A 84 17.35 1.36 2.35
N GLU A 85 18.15 0.49 1.75
CA GLU A 85 17.76 -0.34 0.59
C GLU A 85 16.52 -1.22 0.84
N SER A 86 16.22 -1.46 2.12
CA SER A 86 15.03 -2.22 2.54
C SER A 86 13.72 -1.41 2.48
N VAL A 87 13.79 -0.10 2.25
CA VAL A 87 12.60 0.76 2.13
C VAL A 87 12.18 0.85 0.68
N THR A 88 10.97 0.43 0.39
CA THR A 88 10.36 0.57 -0.92
C THR A 88 9.72 1.94 -1.07
N VAL A 89 10.07 2.70 -2.11
CA VAL A 89 9.47 4.02 -2.37
C VAL A 89 8.30 3.87 -3.32
N LEU A 90 7.14 4.40 -2.95
CA LEU A 90 5.91 4.41 -3.74
C LEU A 90 5.43 5.86 -3.92
N ARG A 91 5.19 6.28 -5.16
CA ARG A 91 4.70 7.63 -5.45
C ARG A 91 3.19 7.66 -5.56
N GLN A 92 2.56 8.59 -4.83
CA GLN A 92 1.11 8.83 -4.91
C GLN A 92 0.71 9.48 -6.24
N PRO A 93 -0.50 9.18 -6.72
CA PRO A 93 -1.29 8.00 -6.37
C PRO A 93 -0.69 6.76 -7.04
N VAL A 94 -0.55 5.68 -6.30
CA VAL A 94 -0.07 4.42 -6.86
C VAL A 94 -1.05 3.93 -7.93
N ARG A 95 -0.52 3.59 -9.10
CA ARG A 95 -1.29 3.18 -10.28
C ARG A 95 -0.74 1.91 -10.90
N ASN A 96 -1.47 1.41 -11.89
CA ASN A 96 -1.12 0.18 -12.59
C ASN A 96 -0.91 -0.99 -11.62
N ILE A 97 -1.85 -1.14 -10.69
CA ILE A 97 -1.78 -2.15 -9.64
C ILE A 97 -2.15 -3.51 -10.21
N TYR A 98 -1.33 -4.52 -9.91
CA TYR A 98 -1.68 -5.92 -10.03
C TYR A 98 -2.26 -6.39 -8.69
N LEU A 99 -3.58 -6.58 -8.64
CA LEU A 99 -4.32 -6.94 -7.44
C LEU A 99 -4.61 -8.43 -7.40
N VAL A 100 -3.96 -9.13 -6.48
CA VAL A 100 -4.15 -10.57 -6.22
C VAL A 100 -4.98 -10.82 -4.97
N SER A 101 -4.83 -9.97 -3.94
CA SER A 101 -5.64 -10.06 -2.73
C SER A 101 -7.06 -9.56 -2.96
N THR A 102 -8.02 -10.49 -2.98
CA THR A 102 -9.44 -10.18 -3.26
C THR A 102 -10.10 -9.34 -2.18
N SER A 103 -9.62 -9.41 -0.92
CA SER A 103 -10.13 -8.63 0.22
C SER A 103 -9.93 -7.11 0.06
N VAL A 104 -8.99 -6.70 -0.79
CA VAL A 104 -8.65 -5.28 -0.99
C VAL A 104 -9.58 -4.59 -1.98
N MET A 105 -10.17 -5.33 -2.93
CA MET A 105 -10.99 -4.74 -4.00
C MET A 105 -12.17 -3.93 -3.47
N ASP A 106 -12.86 -4.40 -2.44
CA ASP A 106 -13.99 -3.69 -1.83
C ASP A 106 -13.54 -2.37 -1.17
N LEU A 107 -12.37 -2.38 -0.53
CA LEU A 107 -11.77 -1.17 0.07
C LEU A 107 -11.36 -0.16 -1.02
N PHE A 108 -10.87 -0.64 -2.16
CA PHE A 108 -10.56 0.22 -3.31
C PHE A 108 -11.84 0.83 -3.91
N LEU A 109 -12.92 0.07 -4.00
CA LEU A 109 -14.22 0.60 -4.44
C LEU A 109 -14.73 1.69 -3.48
N ALA A 110 -14.64 1.47 -2.17
CA ALA A 110 -15.03 2.45 -1.17
C ALA A 110 -14.23 3.77 -1.26
N LEU A 111 -13.01 3.69 -1.79
CA LEU A 111 -12.12 4.84 -1.99
C LEU A 111 -12.16 5.39 -3.43
N ASP A 112 -13.13 5.01 -4.28
CA ASP A 112 -13.12 5.35 -5.71
C ASP A 112 -11.78 5.03 -6.38
N GLY A 113 -11.10 3.97 -5.92
CA GLY A 113 -9.74 3.60 -6.31
C GLY A 113 -9.66 2.56 -7.43
N LEU A 114 -10.80 2.11 -7.98
CA LEU A 114 -10.83 1.02 -8.97
C LEU A 114 -9.96 1.30 -10.21
N ASP A 115 -9.89 2.56 -10.65
CA ASP A 115 -9.09 2.96 -11.81
C ASP A 115 -7.57 2.87 -11.59
N SER A 116 -7.13 2.65 -10.36
CA SER A 116 -5.73 2.36 -10.05
C SER A 116 -5.35 0.91 -10.30
N VAL A 117 -6.34 0.01 -10.40
CA VAL A 117 -6.16 -1.42 -10.68
C VAL A 117 -6.23 -1.66 -12.17
N THR A 118 -5.18 -2.20 -12.76
CA THR A 118 -5.12 -2.54 -14.19
C THR A 118 -5.07 -4.05 -14.42
N LEU A 119 -4.60 -4.78 -13.42
CA LEU A 119 -4.44 -6.23 -13.49
C LEU A 119 -5.05 -6.91 -12.27
N SER A 120 -5.64 -8.07 -12.49
CA SER A 120 -6.26 -8.89 -11.45
C SER A 120 -5.68 -10.30 -11.42
N GLY A 121 -5.46 -10.82 -10.20
CA GLY A 121 -5.14 -12.24 -9.95
C GLY A 121 -6.36 -13.16 -10.00
N THR A 122 -7.56 -12.59 -10.11
CA THR A 122 -8.85 -13.29 -10.16
C THR A 122 -9.52 -13.01 -11.51
N GLN A 123 -10.08 -14.04 -12.14
CA GLN A 123 -10.85 -13.92 -13.38
C GLN A 123 -12.20 -13.22 -13.13
N ALA A 124 -12.82 -12.69 -14.19
CA ALA A 124 -14.07 -11.94 -14.07
C ALA A 124 -15.17 -12.75 -13.37
N GLU A 125 -15.30 -14.04 -13.69
CA GLU A 125 -16.29 -14.95 -13.11
C GLU A 125 -16.08 -15.22 -11.60
N GLY A 126 -14.86 -14.97 -11.11
CA GLY A 126 -14.49 -15.14 -9.70
C GLY A 126 -14.81 -13.90 -8.85
N TRP A 127 -15.20 -12.78 -9.45
CA TRP A 127 -15.56 -11.57 -8.72
C TRP A 127 -17.05 -11.53 -8.40
N TYR A 128 -17.38 -11.42 -7.11
CA TYR A 128 -18.75 -11.16 -6.62
C TYR A 128 -19.09 -9.66 -6.56
N LEU A 129 -18.08 -8.78 -6.71
CA LEU A 129 -18.23 -7.33 -6.82
C LEU A 129 -18.57 -6.98 -8.27
N ASP A 130 -19.78 -6.44 -8.50
CA ASP A 130 -20.27 -6.15 -9.85
C ASP A 130 -19.42 -5.13 -10.60
N GLU A 131 -18.89 -4.11 -9.89
CA GLU A 131 -18.03 -3.07 -10.46
C GLU A 131 -16.69 -3.66 -10.94
N ALA A 132 -16.09 -4.56 -10.15
CA ALA A 132 -14.84 -5.22 -10.51
C ALA A 132 -15.04 -6.13 -11.72
N ARG A 133 -16.13 -6.92 -11.75
CA ARG A 133 -16.49 -7.78 -12.87
C ARG A 133 -16.75 -6.95 -14.13
N ALA A 134 -17.56 -5.90 -14.04
CA ALA A 134 -17.85 -5.02 -15.17
C ALA A 134 -16.60 -4.31 -15.71
N ALA A 135 -15.64 -3.95 -14.83
CA ALA A 135 -14.37 -3.38 -15.26
C ALA A 135 -13.53 -4.38 -16.05
N MET A 136 -13.53 -5.65 -15.66
CA MET A 136 -12.84 -6.72 -16.39
C MET A 136 -13.52 -7.04 -17.73
N GLU A 137 -14.84 -7.16 -17.74
CA GLU A 137 -15.62 -7.40 -18.97
C GLU A 137 -15.44 -6.26 -19.98
N ALA A 138 -15.30 -5.02 -19.49
CA ALA A 138 -15.00 -3.85 -20.31
C ALA A 138 -13.52 -3.73 -20.73
N GLY A 139 -12.65 -4.64 -20.29
CA GLY A 139 -11.22 -4.64 -20.60
C GLY A 139 -10.41 -3.56 -19.88
N ARG A 140 -10.97 -2.89 -18.86
CA ARG A 140 -10.23 -1.91 -18.04
C ARG A 140 -9.29 -2.60 -17.06
N ILE A 141 -9.66 -3.78 -16.58
CA ILE A 141 -8.83 -4.65 -15.74
C ILE A 141 -8.64 -5.96 -16.50
N ALA A 142 -7.39 -6.41 -16.66
CA ALA A 142 -7.08 -7.67 -17.33
C ALA A 142 -6.66 -8.75 -16.30
N TYR A 143 -7.01 -10.00 -16.57
CA TYR A 143 -6.49 -11.12 -15.80
C TYR A 143 -5.01 -11.35 -16.14
N ALA A 144 -4.17 -11.38 -15.11
CA ALA A 144 -2.71 -11.56 -15.23
C ALA A 144 -2.17 -12.74 -14.42
N GLY A 145 -3.00 -13.79 -14.25
CA GLY A 145 -2.60 -14.98 -13.50
C GLY A 145 -2.86 -14.85 -12.00
N LYS A 146 -2.72 -15.95 -11.27
CA LYS A 146 -2.89 -16.02 -9.81
C LYS A 146 -1.53 -15.90 -9.09
N TYR A 147 -1.54 -15.73 -7.77
CA TYR A 147 -0.34 -15.60 -6.92
C TYR A 147 0.77 -16.61 -7.24
N SER A 148 0.44 -17.86 -7.59
CA SER A 148 1.40 -18.93 -7.84
C SER A 148 1.80 -19.12 -9.31
N ALA A 149 1.17 -18.38 -10.23
CA ALA A 149 1.44 -18.46 -11.67
C ALA A 149 1.03 -17.14 -12.36
N PRO A 150 1.71 -16.03 -12.07
CA PRO A 150 1.44 -14.75 -12.72
C PRO A 150 1.93 -14.74 -14.17
N ASP A 151 1.26 -13.95 -14.99
CA ASP A 151 1.66 -13.65 -16.37
C ASP A 151 2.63 -12.47 -16.34
N TYR A 152 3.91 -12.75 -16.18
CA TYR A 152 4.94 -11.72 -16.07
C TYR A 152 5.01 -10.81 -17.30
N GLU A 153 4.70 -11.32 -18.49
CA GLU A 153 4.73 -10.51 -19.71
C GLU A 153 3.65 -9.42 -19.66
N LYS A 154 2.43 -9.79 -19.25
CA LYS A 154 1.34 -8.81 -19.07
C LYS A 154 1.65 -7.80 -17.96
N ILE A 155 2.21 -8.28 -16.85
CA ILE A 155 2.53 -7.43 -15.69
C ILE A 155 3.56 -6.38 -16.10
N LEU A 156 4.61 -6.79 -16.81
CA LEU A 156 5.64 -5.89 -17.32
C LEU A 156 5.08 -4.94 -18.40
N ALA A 157 4.29 -5.45 -19.34
CA ALA A 157 3.68 -4.64 -20.39
C ALA A 157 2.72 -3.58 -19.85
N ALA A 158 2.07 -3.84 -18.72
CA ALA A 158 1.21 -2.87 -18.03
C ALA A 158 1.99 -1.81 -17.22
N ASN A 159 3.33 -1.88 -17.18
CA ASN A 159 4.16 -1.04 -16.30
C ASN A 159 3.66 -1.09 -14.85
N CYS A 160 3.51 -2.30 -14.31
CA CYS A 160 2.97 -2.52 -12.97
C CYS A 160 3.73 -1.69 -11.93
N GLY A 161 3.01 -0.82 -11.21
CA GLY A 161 3.59 0.05 -10.18
C GLY A 161 3.60 -0.58 -8.79
N LEU A 162 2.74 -1.58 -8.54
CA LEU A 162 2.66 -2.31 -7.27
C LEU A 162 1.91 -3.63 -7.49
N ALA A 163 2.45 -4.72 -7.00
CA ALA A 163 1.74 -5.98 -6.84
C ALA A 163 1.21 -6.09 -5.40
N ILE A 164 -0.12 -6.22 -5.25
CA ILE A 164 -0.77 -6.43 -3.95
C ILE A 164 -1.13 -7.91 -3.85
N GLU A 165 -0.32 -8.62 -3.10
CA GLU A 165 -0.42 -10.06 -2.90
C GLU A 165 -1.13 -10.39 -1.58
N ASN A 166 -1.65 -11.59 -1.48
CA ASN A 166 -2.09 -12.17 -0.22
C ASN A 166 -1.00 -13.09 0.35
N THR A 167 -1.17 -13.54 1.59
CA THR A 167 -0.18 -14.38 2.28
C THR A 167 0.06 -15.75 1.66
N MET A 168 -0.77 -16.17 0.69
CA MET A 168 -0.53 -17.40 -0.08
C MET A 168 0.76 -17.33 -0.91
N ILE A 169 1.26 -16.11 -1.21
CA ILE A 169 2.53 -15.89 -1.91
C ILE A 169 3.71 -16.51 -1.15
N TYR A 170 3.61 -16.66 0.17
CA TYR A 170 4.65 -17.30 0.98
C TYR A 170 4.83 -18.81 0.71
N HIS A 171 3.87 -19.43 0.02
CA HIS A 171 4.00 -20.81 -0.47
C HIS A 171 4.73 -20.91 -1.82
N THR A 172 4.95 -19.77 -2.48
CA THR A 172 5.65 -19.63 -3.76
C THR A 172 6.59 -18.41 -3.70
N PRO A 173 7.57 -18.39 -2.78
CA PRO A 173 8.43 -17.22 -2.56
C PRO A 173 9.19 -16.81 -3.82
N GLU A 174 9.50 -17.76 -4.71
CA GLU A 174 10.14 -17.50 -6.00
C GLU A 174 9.33 -16.53 -6.90
N VAL A 175 8.00 -16.49 -6.76
CA VAL A 175 7.16 -15.56 -7.51
C VAL A 175 7.36 -14.13 -6.99
N LYS A 176 7.35 -13.92 -5.66
CA LYS A 176 7.63 -12.64 -5.04
C LYS A 176 9.01 -12.13 -5.46
N GLU A 177 10.04 -12.97 -5.29
CA GLU A 177 11.41 -12.64 -5.68
C GLU A 177 11.52 -12.29 -7.18
N GLN A 178 10.77 -12.97 -8.05
CA GLN A 178 10.82 -12.70 -9.49
C GLN A 178 10.17 -11.36 -9.84
N LEU A 179 9.03 -10.99 -9.20
CA LEU A 179 8.43 -9.67 -9.37
C LEU A 179 9.40 -8.56 -8.91
N GLU A 180 10.02 -8.74 -7.74
CA GLU A 180 10.99 -7.79 -7.20
C GLU A 180 12.24 -7.66 -8.09
N ARG A 181 12.75 -8.76 -8.68
CA ARG A 181 13.84 -8.71 -9.68
C ARG A 181 13.48 -7.93 -10.94
N PHE A 182 12.20 -7.89 -11.29
CA PHE A 182 11.70 -7.05 -12.38
C PHE A 182 11.49 -5.59 -11.98
N GLY A 183 11.83 -5.22 -10.72
CA GLY A 183 11.65 -3.88 -10.20
C GLY A 183 10.20 -3.55 -9.83
N ILE A 184 9.35 -4.57 -9.68
CA ILE A 184 7.95 -4.40 -9.30
C ILE A 184 7.87 -4.54 -7.77
N PRO A 185 7.49 -3.48 -7.05
CA PRO A 185 7.25 -3.57 -5.61
C PRO A 185 6.16 -4.61 -5.29
N VAL A 186 6.38 -5.41 -4.26
CA VAL A 186 5.39 -6.39 -3.79
C VAL A 186 4.98 -6.06 -2.36
N LEU A 187 3.69 -5.85 -2.16
CA LEU A 187 3.08 -5.64 -0.85
C LEU A 187 2.21 -6.83 -0.51
N VAL A 188 2.51 -7.51 0.61
CA VAL A 188 1.71 -8.65 1.08
C VAL A 188 0.68 -8.15 2.08
N GLU A 189 -0.57 -8.11 1.66
CA GLU A 189 -1.72 -7.61 2.41
C GLU A 189 -2.03 -8.51 3.61
N ARG A 190 -2.38 -7.91 4.75
CA ARG A 190 -2.59 -8.60 6.01
C ARG A 190 -3.89 -8.22 6.74
N SER A 191 -4.81 -7.53 6.11
CA SER A 191 -6.08 -7.13 6.76
C SER A 191 -6.86 -8.32 7.31
N SER A 192 -6.73 -9.49 6.65
CA SER A 192 -7.37 -10.74 7.10
C SER A 192 -6.87 -11.24 8.45
N TYR A 193 -5.70 -10.79 8.91
CA TYR A 193 -5.09 -11.18 10.18
C TYR A 193 -5.43 -10.20 11.32
N GLU A 194 -6.19 -9.17 11.03
CA GLU A 194 -6.71 -8.29 12.08
C GLU A 194 -7.73 -9.00 12.97
N SER A 195 -7.73 -8.62 14.26
CA SER A 195 -8.51 -9.30 15.30
C SER A 195 -10.02 -9.07 15.22
N GLY A 196 -10.46 -8.05 14.45
CA GLY A 196 -11.86 -7.68 14.40
C GLY A 196 -12.27 -6.94 13.14
N PRO A 197 -13.59 -6.78 12.91
CA PRO A 197 -14.10 -6.14 11.71
C PRO A 197 -13.64 -4.69 11.54
N LEU A 198 -13.65 -3.89 12.61
CA LEU A 198 -13.21 -2.49 12.56
C LEU A 198 -11.72 -2.38 12.25
N ALA A 199 -10.89 -3.27 12.80
CA ALA A 199 -9.47 -3.31 12.49
C ALA A 199 -9.21 -3.61 11.00
N ARG A 200 -10.01 -4.52 10.39
CA ARG A 200 -9.94 -4.79 8.94
C ARG A 200 -10.38 -3.60 8.11
N LEU A 201 -11.44 -2.91 8.53
CA LEU A 201 -11.95 -1.72 7.84
C LEU A 201 -10.99 -0.53 7.98
N GLU A 202 -10.21 -0.45 9.04
CA GLU A 202 -9.23 0.63 9.22
C GLU A 202 -8.09 0.57 8.20
N TRP A 203 -7.93 -0.54 7.48
CA TRP A 203 -7.06 -0.62 6.30
C TRP A 203 -7.49 0.31 5.16
N LEU A 204 -8.70 0.89 5.21
CA LEU A 204 -9.07 2.03 4.35
C LEU A 204 -8.03 3.15 4.44
N LYS A 205 -7.52 3.46 5.66
CA LYS A 205 -6.50 4.48 5.86
C LYS A 205 -5.18 4.11 5.16
N PHE A 206 -4.76 2.85 5.24
CA PHE A 206 -3.59 2.34 4.54
C PHE A 206 -3.69 2.55 3.02
N TRP A 207 -4.81 2.13 2.43
CA TRP A 207 -5.05 2.27 1.00
C TRP A 207 -5.30 3.72 0.60
N GLY A 208 -5.93 4.52 1.46
CA GLY A 208 -6.10 5.95 1.27
C GLY A 208 -4.76 6.67 1.08
N ILE A 209 -3.78 6.37 1.91
CA ILE A 209 -2.41 6.89 1.81
C ILE A 209 -1.79 6.51 0.45
N LEU A 210 -1.89 5.26 0.03
CA LEU A 210 -1.32 4.82 -1.26
C LEU A 210 -2.01 5.47 -2.48
N LEU A 211 -3.30 5.73 -2.37
CA LEU A 211 -4.12 6.29 -3.46
C LEU A 211 -4.18 7.84 -3.45
N GLY A 212 -3.60 8.52 -2.44
CA GLY A 212 -3.74 9.96 -2.24
C GLY A 212 -5.19 10.35 -1.92
N LYS A 213 -5.86 9.57 -1.09
CA LYS A 213 -7.28 9.70 -0.73
C LYS A 213 -7.50 9.59 0.78
N GLU A 214 -6.58 10.14 1.55
CA GLU A 214 -6.53 10.04 3.01
C GLU A 214 -7.81 10.58 3.65
N GLU A 215 -8.27 11.74 3.18
CA GLU A 215 -9.49 12.38 3.72
C GLU A 215 -10.74 11.50 3.46
N LEU A 216 -10.87 10.93 2.27
CA LEU A 216 -11.97 10.02 1.94
C LEU A 216 -11.89 8.75 2.80
N ALA A 217 -10.69 8.23 3.01
CA ALA A 217 -10.47 7.05 3.83
C ALA A 217 -10.92 7.26 5.28
N GLU A 218 -10.58 8.40 5.88
CA GLU A 218 -11.04 8.77 7.23
C GLU A 218 -12.56 8.89 7.29
N GLN A 219 -13.19 9.55 6.31
CA GLN A 219 -14.63 9.71 6.25
C GLN A 219 -15.33 8.36 6.11
N GLU A 220 -14.87 7.50 5.21
CA GLU A 220 -15.45 6.18 5.01
C GLU A 220 -15.28 5.28 6.23
N PHE A 221 -14.12 5.31 6.86
CA PHE A 221 -13.88 4.56 8.09
C PHE A 221 -14.79 5.04 9.22
N ALA A 222 -14.86 6.35 9.46
CA ALA A 222 -15.74 6.94 10.48
C ALA A 222 -17.19 6.54 10.25
N ARG A 223 -17.67 6.56 9.00
CA ARG A 223 -19.03 6.12 8.63
C ARG A 223 -19.29 4.65 8.99
N GLN A 224 -18.29 3.77 8.80
CA GLN A 224 -18.44 2.36 9.17
C GLN A 224 -18.45 2.18 10.69
N VAL A 225 -17.65 2.93 11.43
CA VAL A 225 -17.67 2.93 12.90
C VAL A 225 -19.05 3.33 13.42
N GLU A 226 -19.64 4.41 12.89
CA GLU A 226 -21.00 4.85 13.25
C GLU A 226 -22.07 3.78 12.97
N ARG A 227 -21.97 3.10 11.81
CA ARG A 227 -22.91 2.03 11.44
C ARG A 227 -22.82 0.82 12.38
N LEU A 228 -21.65 0.52 12.88
CA LEU A 228 -21.43 -0.61 13.78
C LEU A 228 -21.68 -0.25 15.26
N ALA A 229 -21.66 1.03 15.62
CA ALA A 229 -21.87 1.50 17.00
C ALA A 229 -23.13 0.92 17.68
N PRO A 230 -24.31 0.81 17.02
CA PRO A 230 -25.49 0.21 17.64
C PRO A 230 -25.36 -1.29 17.99
N LEU A 231 -24.37 -1.97 17.40
CA LEU A 231 -24.11 -3.39 17.65
C LEU A 231 -23.15 -3.59 18.82
N THR A 232 -22.39 -2.56 19.20
CA THR A 232 -21.47 -2.62 20.33
C THR A 232 -22.28 -2.55 21.66
N GLY A 233 -21.92 -3.42 22.61
CA GLY A 233 -22.60 -3.46 23.91
C GLY A 233 -23.93 -4.21 23.94
N GLN A 234 -24.36 -4.82 22.83
CA GLN A 234 -25.55 -5.67 22.85
C GLN A 234 -25.30 -6.94 23.67
N VAL A 235 -26.29 -7.32 24.47
CA VAL A 235 -26.24 -8.57 25.24
C VAL A 235 -26.26 -9.75 24.28
N SER A 236 -25.35 -10.71 24.49
CA SER A 236 -25.31 -11.95 23.70
C SER A 236 -26.66 -12.66 23.73
N THR A 237 -27.19 -12.99 22.57
CA THR A 237 -28.42 -13.79 22.44
C THR A 237 -28.22 -15.24 22.82
N GLY A 238 -26.98 -15.69 23.09
CA GLY A 238 -26.62 -17.09 23.33
C GLY A 238 -26.69 -17.99 22.07
N LYS A 239 -27.10 -17.45 20.92
CA LYS A 239 -27.13 -18.21 19.67
C LYS A 239 -25.71 -18.42 19.14
N ARG A 240 -25.45 -19.62 18.65
CA ARG A 240 -24.19 -19.98 17.99
C ARG A 240 -24.42 -20.03 16.47
N CYS A 241 -23.54 -19.39 15.71
CA CYS A 241 -23.50 -19.49 14.27
C CYS A 241 -22.23 -20.25 13.85
N ALA A 242 -22.33 -21.07 12.83
CA ALA A 242 -21.18 -21.69 12.19
C ALA A 242 -21.14 -21.24 10.72
N PHE A 243 -19.96 -20.83 10.27
CA PHE A 243 -19.71 -20.49 8.88
C PHE A 243 -18.86 -21.61 8.28
N PHE A 244 -19.26 -22.08 7.13
CA PHE A 244 -18.56 -23.09 6.35
C PHE A 244 -18.18 -22.46 5.01
N SER A 245 -16.94 -22.61 4.61
CA SER A 245 -16.41 -22.23 3.30
C SER A 245 -16.01 -23.46 2.49
#